data_82095cf806550165e1484159914548b0
#
_entry.id   82095cf806550165e1484159914548b0
#
_cell.length_a   1.000
_cell.length_b   1.000
_cell.length_c   1.000
_cell.angle_alpha   90.00
_cell.angle_beta   90.00
_cell.angle_gamma   90.00
#
_symmetry.space_group_name_H-M   'P 1'
#
loop_
_entity.id
_entity.type
_entity.pdbx_description
1 polymer ?
#
loop_
_entity_poly.entity_id
_entity_poly.type
_entity_poly.pdbx_seq_one_letter_code
_entity_poly.pdbx_strand_id
1 'polypeptide(L)'
;YIEHPVQLAYIAAQLSLDATAISAALLHDVVEDTPYTYENIETIFGKSVAELVDGVTKLRKIKYNTREEQQVENLRKMFLAMAKDIRVVIIKLIDRLHNMRTLNFMPRAKQLLISKETLDVYAPLAHRLGMSKIKIELEDLALKYLDPVAYEEIRQSINQKKDEREKYIRDIMDVLREKLDQMNIKSQV
;
A
#
# COMPACT_ATOMS: atom_id res chain seq x y z
N TYR A 1 -1.71 12.81 -14.24
CA TYR A 1 -2.99 12.13 -13.96
C TYR A 1 -2.92 10.63 -14.23
N ILE A 2 -2.41 10.20 -15.37
CA ILE A 2 -2.33 8.78 -15.77
C ILE A 2 -1.32 7.95 -14.92
N GLU A 3 -0.35 8.60 -14.31
CA GLU A 3 0.70 7.91 -13.53
C GLU A 3 0.12 7.15 -12.33
N HIS A 4 -0.84 7.74 -11.63
CA HIS A 4 -1.49 7.12 -10.47
C HIS A 4 -2.17 5.77 -10.82
N PRO A 5 -3.08 5.66 -11.80
CA PRO A 5 -3.68 4.38 -12.18
C PRO A 5 -2.66 3.35 -12.66
N VAL A 6 -1.63 3.78 -13.40
CA VAL A 6 -0.57 2.88 -13.87
C VAL A 6 0.23 2.30 -12.70
N GLN A 7 0.55 3.12 -11.70
CA GLN A 7 1.23 2.64 -10.49
C GLN A 7 0.36 1.67 -9.69
N LEU A 8 -0.95 1.91 -9.61
CA LEU A 8 -1.86 0.97 -8.96
C LEU A 8 -1.87 -0.38 -9.67
N ALA A 9 -1.98 -0.38 -11.00
CA ALA A 9 -1.94 -1.59 -11.79
C ALA A 9 -0.61 -2.34 -11.66
N TYR A 10 0.51 -1.61 -11.59
CA TYR A 10 1.82 -2.18 -11.37
C TYR A 10 1.92 -2.86 -9.99
N ILE A 11 1.46 -2.21 -8.92
CA ILE A 11 1.43 -2.81 -7.58
C ILE A 11 0.49 -4.02 -7.55
N ALA A 12 -0.67 -3.95 -8.20
CA ALA A 12 -1.61 -5.07 -8.32
C ALA A 12 -0.96 -6.28 -9.02
N ALA A 13 -0.18 -6.04 -10.09
CA ALA A 13 0.58 -7.08 -10.78
C ALA A 13 1.68 -7.69 -9.90
N GLN A 14 2.41 -6.87 -9.12
CA GLN A 14 3.40 -7.36 -8.15
C GLN A 14 2.78 -8.25 -7.05
N LEU A 15 1.52 -8.00 -6.71
CA LEU A 15 0.75 -8.84 -5.78
C LEU A 15 0.15 -10.08 -6.46
N SER A 16 0.46 -10.33 -7.72
CA SER A 16 -0.04 -11.45 -8.51
C SER A 16 -1.57 -11.49 -8.62
N LEU A 17 -2.23 -10.32 -8.65
CA LEU A 17 -3.65 -10.23 -8.92
C LEU A 17 -3.95 -10.60 -10.37
N ASP A 18 -5.17 -11.06 -10.63
CA ASP A 18 -5.62 -11.44 -11.96
C ASP A 18 -5.79 -10.22 -12.90
N ALA A 19 -5.89 -10.48 -14.20
CA ALA A 19 -6.03 -9.44 -15.22
C ALA A 19 -7.26 -8.55 -14.99
N THR A 20 -8.35 -9.11 -14.43
CA THR A 20 -9.58 -8.39 -14.10
C THR A 20 -9.33 -7.34 -13.00
N ALA A 21 -8.61 -7.71 -11.94
CA ALA A 21 -8.26 -6.80 -10.85
C ALA A 21 -7.25 -5.73 -11.30
N ILE A 22 -6.28 -6.08 -12.16
CA ILE A 22 -5.31 -5.12 -12.72
C ILE A 22 -6.04 -4.11 -13.61
N SER A 23 -6.98 -4.55 -14.45
CA SER A 23 -7.81 -3.66 -15.26
C SER A 23 -8.69 -2.75 -14.40
N ALA A 24 -9.29 -3.30 -13.34
CA ALA A 24 -10.08 -2.50 -12.40
C ALA A 24 -9.23 -1.47 -11.64
N ALA A 25 -7.98 -1.80 -11.29
CA ALA A 25 -7.05 -0.85 -10.68
C ALA A 25 -6.69 0.30 -11.64
N LEU A 26 -6.53 0.03 -12.94
CA LEU A 26 -6.35 1.07 -13.96
C LEU A 26 -7.56 1.99 -14.10
N LEU A 27 -8.77 1.46 -13.93
CA LEU A 27 -10.04 2.14 -14.22
C LEU A 27 -10.75 2.65 -12.96
N HIS A 28 -10.17 2.48 -11.78
CA HIS A 28 -10.86 2.66 -10.50
C HIS A 28 -11.48 4.06 -10.28
N ASP A 29 -10.88 5.12 -10.83
CA ASP A 29 -11.36 6.50 -10.72
C ASP A 29 -12.12 6.97 -11.98
N VAL A 30 -12.21 6.17 -13.05
CA VAL A 30 -12.80 6.59 -14.33
C VAL A 30 -14.26 7.02 -14.17
N VAL A 31 -15.06 6.28 -13.41
CA VAL A 31 -16.49 6.59 -13.19
C VAL A 31 -16.67 7.85 -12.32
N GLU A 32 -15.66 8.19 -11.49
CA GLU A 32 -15.73 9.38 -10.62
C GLU A 32 -15.24 10.64 -11.31
N ASP A 33 -14.17 10.53 -12.08
CA ASP A 33 -13.41 11.67 -12.60
C ASP A 33 -13.73 11.98 -14.08
N THR A 34 -14.56 11.15 -14.74
CA THR A 34 -14.88 11.30 -16.17
C THR A 34 -16.37 11.12 -16.41
N PRO A 35 -16.90 11.48 -17.59
CA PRO A 35 -18.28 11.21 -17.96
C PRO A 35 -18.63 9.73 -18.22
N TYR A 36 -17.64 8.83 -18.20
CA TYR A 36 -17.88 7.41 -18.41
C TYR A 36 -18.66 6.79 -17.25
N THR A 37 -19.66 5.97 -17.60
CA THR A 37 -20.53 5.30 -16.63
C THR A 37 -20.11 3.84 -16.41
N TYR A 38 -20.75 3.19 -15.43
CA TYR A 38 -20.62 1.75 -15.20
C TYR A 38 -20.93 0.96 -16.49
N GLU A 39 -21.98 1.31 -17.20
CA GLU A 39 -22.43 0.63 -18.44
C GLU A 39 -21.39 0.76 -19.56
N ASN A 40 -20.68 1.89 -19.62
CA ASN A 40 -19.60 2.06 -20.58
C ASN A 40 -18.43 1.12 -20.26
N ILE A 41 -18.05 0.99 -18.99
CA ILE A 41 -16.99 0.08 -18.57
C ILE A 41 -17.42 -1.37 -18.81
N GLU A 42 -18.66 -1.73 -18.47
CA GLU A 42 -19.20 -3.08 -18.70
C GLU A 42 -19.16 -3.46 -20.18
N THR A 43 -19.53 -2.53 -21.06
CA THR A 43 -19.55 -2.76 -22.51
C THR A 43 -18.16 -2.97 -23.10
N ILE A 44 -17.16 -2.21 -22.61
CA ILE A 44 -15.80 -2.21 -23.17
C ILE A 44 -14.93 -3.29 -22.54
N PHE A 45 -14.99 -3.46 -21.21
CA PHE A 45 -14.09 -4.30 -20.42
C PHE A 45 -14.77 -5.54 -19.80
N GLY A 46 -16.08 -5.66 -19.96
CA GLY A 46 -16.87 -6.76 -19.43
C GLY A 46 -17.35 -6.55 -17.99
N LYS A 47 -18.35 -7.34 -17.64
CA LYS A 47 -19.10 -7.24 -16.37
C LYS A 47 -18.20 -7.36 -15.13
N SER A 48 -17.27 -8.31 -15.13
CA SER A 48 -16.40 -8.55 -13.97
C SER A 48 -15.50 -7.36 -13.63
N VAL A 49 -14.98 -6.64 -14.63
CA VAL A 49 -14.19 -5.44 -14.42
C VAL A 49 -15.08 -4.31 -13.90
N ALA A 50 -16.26 -4.13 -14.51
CA ALA A 50 -17.20 -3.08 -14.12
C ALA A 50 -17.69 -3.27 -12.67
N GLU A 51 -17.98 -4.50 -12.25
CA GLU A 51 -18.38 -4.80 -10.85
C GLU A 51 -17.28 -4.47 -9.84
N LEU A 52 -16.00 -4.73 -10.16
CA LEU A 52 -14.89 -4.35 -9.30
C LEU A 52 -14.72 -2.83 -9.22
N VAL A 53 -14.76 -2.12 -10.35
CA VAL A 53 -14.69 -0.65 -10.38
C VAL A 53 -15.83 -0.04 -9.58
N ASP A 54 -17.09 -0.49 -9.77
CA ASP A 54 -18.23 -0.04 -9.00
C ASP A 54 -18.06 -0.29 -7.49
N GLY A 55 -17.52 -1.45 -7.12
CA GLY A 55 -17.20 -1.78 -5.74
C GLY A 55 -16.21 -0.80 -5.10
N VAL A 56 -15.13 -0.47 -5.80
CA VAL A 56 -14.12 0.50 -5.33
C VAL A 56 -14.72 1.91 -5.21
N THR A 57 -15.49 2.35 -6.21
CA THR A 57 -16.17 3.66 -6.23
C THR A 57 -17.15 3.79 -5.06
N LYS A 58 -17.98 2.77 -4.80
CA LYS A 58 -18.96 2.78 -3.70
C LYS A 58 -18.32 2.87 -2.31
N LEU A 59 -17.12 2.35 -2.14
CA LEU A 59 -16.38 2.50 -0.88
C LEU A 59 -15.97 3.96 -0.58
N ARG A 60 -15.88 4.82 -1.59
CA ARG A 60 -15.45 6.23 -1.45
C ARG A 60 -16.59 7.21 -1.18
N LYS A 61 -17.80 6.96 -1.71
CA LYS A 61 -18.92 7.93 -1.79
C LYS A 61 -19.74 8.13 -0.53
N ILE A 62 -19.15 8.35 0.67
CA ILE A 62 -19.95 8.51 1.87
C ILE A 62 -19.68 9.85 2.55
N LYS A 63 -20.77 10.63 2.74
CA LYS A 63 -20.77 11.84 3.57
C LYS A 63 -21.18 11.47 4.99
N TYR A 64 -20.45 11.96 5.98
CA TYR A 64 -20.68 11.68 7.40
C TYR A 64 -20.85 12.97 8.21
N ASN A 65 -21.57 12.87 9.31
CA ASN A 65 -21.79 13.99 10.21
C ASN A 65 -20.75 14.04 11.34
N THR A 66 -20.19 12.89 11.76
CA THR A 66 -19.12 12.82 12.76
C THR A 66 -17.98 11.92 12.31
N ARG A 67 -16.81 12.10 12.91
CA ARG A 67 -15.56 11.36 12.58
C ARG A 67 -15.62 9.91 13.03
N GLU A 68 -16.20 9.66 14.19
CA GLU A 68 -16.34 8.31 14.76
C GLU A 68 -17.34 7.47 13.96
N GLU A 69 -18.49 8.05 13.60
CA GLU A 69 -19.46 7.40 12.70
C GLU A 69 -18.83 7.05 11.34
N GLN A 70 -17.97 7.95 10.86
CA GLN A 70 -17.24 7.74 9.61
C GLN A 70 -16.33 6.51 9.65
N GLN A 71 -15.56 6.33 10.74
CA GLN A 71 -14.65 5.19 10.88
C GLN A 71 -15.40 3.86 10.95
N VAL A 72 -16.45 3.79 11.76
CA VAL A 72 -17.27 2.58 11.94
C VAL A 72 -17.94 2.17 10.63
N GLU A 73 -18.54 3.13 9.93
CA GLU A 73 -19.25 2.86 8.68
C GLU A 73 -18.30 2.53 7.52
N ASN A 74 -17.11 3.14 7.47
CA ASN A 74 -16.06 2.77 6.52
C ASN A 74 -15.62 1.31 6.72
N LEU A 75 -15.37 0.91 7.97
CA LEU A 75 -15.04 -0.48 8.28
C LEU A 75 -16.18 -1.43 7.91
N ARG A 76 -17.43 -1.09 8.26
CA ARG A 76 -18.60 -1.91 7.89
C ARG A 76 -18.71 -2.14 6.38
N LYS A 77 -18.50 -1.09 5.58
CA LYS A 77 -18.58 -1.19 4.11
C LYS A 77 -17.42 -1.94 3.51
N MET A 78 -16.23 -1.78 4.06
CA MET A 78 -15.09 -2.61 3.69
C MET A 78 -15.38 -4.09 3.95
N PHE A 79 -15.97 -4.45 5.09
CA PHE A 79 -16.36 -5.83 5.36
C PHE A 79 -17.46 -6.33 4.41
N LEU A 80 -18.46 -5.50 4.07
CA LEU A 80 -19.49 -5.86 3.10
C LEU A 80 -18.92 -6.02 1.68
N ALA A 81 -17.96 -5.17 1.29
CA ALA A 81 -17.25 -5.32 0.01
C ALA A 81 -16.39 -6.58 -0.02
N MET A 82 -15.66 -6.89 1.07
CA MET A 82 -14.89 -8.13 1.20
C MET A 82 -15.77 -9.37 1.05
N ALA A 83 -16.98 -9.34 1.58
CA ALA A 83 -17.94 -10.46 1.47
C ALA A 83 -18.40 -10.69 0.03
N LYS A 84 -18.35 -9.65 -0.83
CA LYS A 84 -18.67 -9.76 -2.26
C LYS A 84 -17.45 -10.15 -3.08
N ASP A 85 -16.39 -9.38 -2.98
CA ASP A 85 -15.11 -9.62 -3.68
C ASP A 85 -13.96 -8.95 -2.93
N ILE A 86 -13.05 -9.76 -2.40
CA ILE A 86 -11.88 -9.27 -1.65
C ILE A 86 -10.97 -8.36 -2.47
N ARG A 87 -10.94 -8.53 -3.81
CA ARG A 87 -10.11 -7.74 -4.72
C ARG A 87 -10.45 -6.25 -4.65
N VAL A 88 -11.72 -5.88 -4.40
CA VAL A 88 -12.15 -4.50 -4.19
C VAL A 88 -11.38 -3.84 -3.05
N VAL A 89 -11.22 -4.54 -1.93
CA VAL A 89 -10.51 -4.03 -0.76
C VAL A 89 -9.01 -4.00 -0.99
N ILE A 90 -8.46 -4.99 -1.70
CA ILE A 90 -7.04 -5.01 -2.07
C ILE A 90 -6.71 -3.81 -2.98
N ILE A 91 -7.52 -3.53 -4.01
CA ILE A 91 -7.34 -2.35 -4.86
C ILE A 91 -7.40 -1.06 -4.03
N LYS A 92 -8.31 -0.98 -3.06
CA LYS A 92 -8.42 0.20 -2.17
C LYS A 92 -7.21 0.35 -1.24
N LEU A 93 -6.60 -0.75 -0.79
CA LEU A 93 -5.34 -0.71 -0.04
C LEU A 93 -4.17 -0.23 -0.89
N ILE A 94 -4.10 -0.68 -2.15
CA ILE A 94 -3.08 -0.24 -3.11
C ILE A 94 -3.25 1.25 -3.42
N ASP A 95 -4.47 1.72 -3.64
CA ASP A 95 -4.79 3.14 -3.84
C ASP A 95 -4.32 3.97 -2.63
N ARG A 96 -4.68 3.55 -1.41
CA ARG A 96 -4.21 4.22 -0.19
C ARG A 96 -2.69 4.24 -0.10
N LEU A 97 -2.02 3.14 -0.42
CA LEU A 97 -0.55 3.06 -0.40
C LEU A 97 0.08 4.06 -1.36
N HIS A 98 -0.40 4.13 -2.60
CA HIS A 98 0.11 5.09 -3.58
C HIS A 98 -0.17 6.54 -3.13
N ASN A 99 -1.36 6.82 -2.62
CA ASN A 99 -1.71 8.14 -2.07
C ASN A 99 -0.78 8.53 -0.90
N MET A 100 -0.40 7.59 -0.05
CA MET A 100 0.56 7.82 1.04
C MET A 100 1.98 8.11 0.52
N ARG A 101 2.42 7.41 -0.55
CA ARG A 101 3.72 7.65 -1.20
C ARG A 101 3.84 9.05 -1.81
N THR A 102 2.72 9.61 -2.26
CA THR A 102 2.64 10.93 -2.91
C THR A 102 2.07 12.03 -2.01
N LEU A 103 1.93 11.76 -0.72
CA LEU A 103 1.25 12.64 0.23
C LEU A 103 2.01 13.97 0.50
N ASN A 104 3.30 14.02 0.16
CA ASN A 104 4.14 15.22 0.28
C ASN A 104 3.63 16.42 -0.54
N PHE A 105 2.85 16.18 -1.60
CA PHE A 105 2.27 17.23 -2.42
C PHE A 105 0.98 17.85 -1.84
N MET A 106 0.47 17.29 -0.72
CA MET A 106 -0.76 17.76 -0.10
C MET A 106 -0.49 18.76 1.03
N PRO A 107 -1.44 19.68 1.33
CA PRO A 107 -1.34 20.58 2.48
C PRO A 107 -1.22 19.81 3.80
N ARG A 108 -0.49 20.38 4.78
CA ARG A 108 -0.19 19.73 6.07
C ARG A 108 -1.43 19.19 6.79
N ALA A 109 -2.52 19.93 6.80
CA ALA A 109 -3.77 19.49 7.43
C ALA A 109 -4.33 18.20 6.80
N LYS A 110 -4.23 18.07 5.45
CA LYS A 110 -4.62 16.84 4.75
C LYS A 110 -3.65 15.70 5.01
N GLN A 111 -2.34 15.98 5.08
CA GLN A 111 -1.34 14.98 5.42
C GLN A 111 -1.66 14.31 6.76
N LEU A 112 -1.93 15.12 7.80
CA LEU A 112 -2.26 14.62 9.14
C LEU A 112 -3.56 13.80 9.16
N LEU A 113 -4.60 14.30 8.48
CA LEU A 113 -5.89 13.62 8.41
C LEU A 113 -5.78 12.25 7.72
N ILE A 114 -5.16 12.21 6.54
CA ILE A 114 -5.00 11.00 5.74
C ILE A 114 -4.09 9.99 6.45
N SER A 115 -3.01 10.44 7.08
CA SER A 115 -2.09 9.58 7.84
C SER A 115 -2.78 8.96 9.06
N LYS A 116 -3.58 9.73 9.78
CA LYS A 116 -4.35 9.21 10.91
C LYS A 116 -5.37 8.16 10.46
N GLU A 117 -6.15 8.44 9.42
CA GLU A 117 -7.10 7.48 8.85
C GLU A 117 -6.37 6.21 8.37
N THR A 118 -5.17 6.35 7.82
CA THR A 118 -4.35 5.22 7.38
C THR A 118 -3.97 4.30 8.52
N LEU A 119 -3.56 4.84 9.67
CA LEU A 119 -3.26 4.04 10.88
C LEU A 119 -4.51 3.45 11.52
N ASP A 120 -5.61 4.22 11.57
CA ASP A 120 -6.82 3.80 12.27
C ASP A 120 -7.61 2.74 11.51
N VAL A 121 -7.52 2.72 10.16
CA VAL A 121 -8.36 1.87 9.30
C VAL A 121 -7.56 0.96 8.38
N TYR A 122 -6.69 1.55 7.54
CA TYR A 122 -6.07 0.80 6.43
C TYR A 122 -4.95 -0.14 6.85
N ALA A 123 -4.09 0.27 7.79
CA ALA A 123 -3.02 -0.59 8.29
C ALA A 123 -3.55 -1.82 9.06
N PRO A 124 -4.54 -1.68 9.97
CA PRO A 124 -5.22 -2.83 10.58
C PRO A 124 -5.91 -3.75 9.57
N LEU A 125 -6.49 -3.18 8.51
CA LEU A 125 -7.13 -3.96 7.45
C LEU A 125 -6.10 -4.77 6.65
N ALA A 126 -4.99 -4.16 6.26
CA ALA A 126 -3.89 -4.85 5.59
C ALA A 126 -3.32 -5.98 6.46
N HIS A 127 -3.22 -5.76 7.79
CA HIS A 127 -2.81 -6.79 8.74
C HIS A 127 -3.76 -7.99 8.74
N ARG A 128 -5.07 -7.76 8.82
CA ARG A 128 -6.08 -8.83 8.82
C ARG A 128 -6.10 -9.63 7.51
N LEU A 129 -5.73 -9.00 6.40
CA LEU A 129 -5.60 -9.66 5.10
C LEU A 129 -4.23 -10.35 4.91
N GLY A 130 -3.35 -10.33 5.90
CA GLY A 130 -2.01 -10.91 5.80
C GLY A 130 -1.04 -10.14 4.89
N MET A 131 -1.40 -8.92 4.47
CA MET A 131 -0.61 -8.08 3.56
C MET A 131 0.48 -7.30 4.34
N SER A 132 1.38 -8.03 4.98
CA SER A 132 2.37 -7.46 5.93
C SER A 132 3.26 -6.40 5.32
N LYS A 133 3.67 -6.53 4.05
CA LYS A 133 4.50 -5.51 3.37
C LYS A 133 3.75 -4.19 3.21
N ILE A 134 2.49 -4.24 2.80
CA ILE A 134 1.64 -3.04 2.66
C ILE A 134 1.37 -2.43 4.03
N LYS A 135 1.05 -3.26 5.04
CA LYS A 135 0.84 -2.77 6.42
C LYS A 135 2.05 -1.98 6.92
N ILE A 136 3.25 -2.57 6.86
CA ILE A 136 4.48 -1.93 7.34
C ILE A 136 4.72 -0.61 6.62
N GLU A 137 4.62 -0.60 5.30
CA GLU A 137 4.85 0.62 4.52
C GLU A 137 3.80 1.71 4.81
N LEU A 138 2.53 1.34 5.01
CA LEU A 138 1.48 2.28 5.42
C LEU A 138 1.75 2.89 6.80
N GLU A 139 2.19 2.08 7.76
CA GLU A 139 2.53 2.52 9.11
C GLU A 139 3.75 3.46 9.09
N ASP A 140 4.82 3.10 8.36
CA ASP A 140 6.03 3.92 8.23
C ASP A 140 5.73 5.27 7.58
N LEU A 141 4.98 5.27 6.47
CA LEU A 141 4.59 6.49 5.78
C LEU A 141 3.67 7.36 6.65
N ALA A 142 2.76 6.76 7.42
CA ALA A 142 1.89 7.52 8.32
C ALA A 142 2.68 8.15 9.48
N LEU A 143 3.62 7.42 10.10
CA LEU A 143 4.49 7.94 11.16
C LEU A 143 5.31 9.12 10.67
N LYS A 144 5.86 9.06 9.46
CA LYS A 144 6.63 10.15 8.84
C LYS A 144 5.89 11.48 8.85
N TYR A 145 4.56 11.46 8.68
CA TYR A 145 3.74 12.67 8.68
C TYR A 145 3.15 13.00 10.05
N LEU A 146 2.84 12.02 10.88
CA LEU A 146 2.24 12.25 12.20
C LEU A 146 3.27 12.70 13.22
N ASP A 147 4.42 12.05 13.25
CA ASP A 147 5.55 12.36 14.13
C ASP A 147 6.89 12.28 13.37
N PRO A 148 7.26 13.35 12.63
CA PRO A 148 8.49 13.36 11.86
C PRO A 148 9.76 13.21 12.71
N VAL A 149 9.72 13.65 13.98
CA VAL A 149 10.87 13.56 14.88
C VAL A 149 11.11 12.11 15.27
N ALA A 150 10.11 11.44 15.79
CA ALA A 150 10.20 10.02 16.14
C ALA A 150 10.54 9.15 14.92
N TYR A 151 9.97 9.47 13.74
CA TYR A 151 10.31 8.78 12.49
C TYR A 151 11.80 8.86 12.16
N GLU A 152 12.39 10.06 12.25
CA GLU A 152 13.80 10.25 11.91
C GLU A 152 14.74 9.61 12.95
N GLU A 153 14.41 9.67 14.25
CA GLU A 153 15.14 8.97 15.30
C GLU A 153 15.19 7.45 15.09
N ILE A 154 14.03 6.85 14.78
CA ILE A 154 13.94 5.42 14.49
C ILE A 154 14.73 5.07 13.23
N ARG A 155 14.62 5.86 12.17
CA ARG A 155 15.33 5.68 10.91
C ARG A 155 16.85 5.72 11.10
N GLN A 156 17.36 6.68 11.89
CA GLN A 156 18.78 6.79 12.21
C GLN A 156 19.26 5.59 13.02
N SER A 157 18.51 5.15 14.04
CA SER A 157 18.82 3.97 14.83
C SER A 157 18.87 2.68 13.99
N ILE A 158 17.95 2.53 13.04
CA ILE A 158 17.94 1.37 12.13
C ILE A 158 19.14 1.39 11.20
N ASN A 159 19.47 2.55 10.62
CA ASN A 159 20.62 2.70 9.73
C ASN A 159 21.93 2.42 10.46
N GLN A 160 22.14 2.97 11.66
CA GLN A 160 23.33 2.69 12.47
C GLN A 160 23.50 1.19 12.75
N LYS A 161 22.43 0.51 13.20
CA LYS A 161 22.45 -0.94 13.43
C LYS A 161 22.70 -1.74 12.16
N LYS A 162 22.21 -1.27 11.01
CA LYS A 162 22.47 -1.88 9.71
C LYS A 162 23.95 -1.80 9.35
N ASP A 163 24.55 -0.62 9.49
CA ASP A 163 25.98 -0.39 9.20
C ASP A 163 26.88 -1.23 10.11
N GLU A 164 26.57 -1.28 11.41
CA GLU A 164 27.27 -2.14 12.38
C GLU A 164 27.19 -3.62 12.00
N ARG A 165 25.99 -4.09 11.61
CA ARG A 165 25.79 -5.48 11.17
C ARG A 165 26.51 -5.80 9.85
N GLU A 166 26.47 -4.90 8.88
CA GLU A 166 27.18 -5.07 7.61
C GLU A 166 28.70 -5.09 7.81
N LYS A 167 29.20 -4.27 8.72
CA LYS A 167 30.63 -4.30 9.12
C LYS A 167 30.96 -5.66 9.74
N TYR A 168 30.18 -6.13 10.70
CA TYR A 168 30.39 -7.43 11.36
C TYR A 168 30.36 -8.60 10.36
N ILE A 169 29.46 -8.58 9.39
CA ILE A 169 29.39 -9.59 8.34
C ILE A 169 30.65 -9.56 7.47
N ARG A 170 31.13 -8.36 7.07
CA ARG A 170 32.38 -8.23 6.31
C ARG A 170 33.57 -8.80 7.09
N ASP A 171 33.71 -8.44 8.35
CA ASP A 171 34.80 -8.92 9.21
C ASP A 171 34.80 -10.47 9.31
N ILE A 172 33.63 -11.09 9.45
CA ILE A 172 33.49 -12.56 9.45
C ILE A 172 33.85 -13.16 8.08
N MET A 173 33.39 -12.55 6.99
CA MET A 173 33.68 -13.02 5.62
C MET A 173 35.20 -13.00 5.34
N ASP A 174 35.90 -11.97 5.79
CA ASP A 174 37.35 -11.85 5.62
C ASP A 174 38.09 -12.94 6.41
N VAL A 175 37.71 -13.19 7.65
CA VAL A 175 38.25 -14.30 8.46
C VAL A 175 37.96 -15.67 7.82
N LEU A 176 36.78 -15.88 7.27
CA LEU A 176 36.42 -17.12 6.57
C LEU A 176 37.26 -17.31 5.31
N ARG A 177 37.45 -16.25 4.51
CA ARG A 177 38.28 -16.28 3.31
C ARG A 177 39.68 -16.66 3.64
N GLU A 178 40.31 -16.01 4.63
CA GLU A 178 41.69 -16.35 5.06
C GLU A 178 41.81 -17.82 5.47
N LYS A 179 40.87 -18.33 6.24
CA LYS A 179 40.91 -19.75 6.65
C LYS A 179 40.72 -20.73 5.50
N LEU A 180 39.85 -20.42 4.57
CA LEU A 180 39.60 -21.26 3.37
C LEU A 180 40.82 -21.24 2.44
N ASP A 181 41.43 -20.10 2.27
CA ASP A 181 42.69 -19.97 1.50
C ASP A 181 43.82 -20.77 2.13
N GLN A 182 44.00 -20.71 3.47
CA GLN A 182 44.96 -21.54 4.21
C GLN A 182 44.73 -23.03 4.04
N MET A 183 43.48 -23.45 3.83
CA MET A 183 43.09 -24.84 3.59
C MET A 183 43.10 -25.22 2.10
N ASN A 184 43.52 -24.35 1.20
CA ASN A 184 43.48 -24.50 -0.27
C ASN A 184 42.07 -24.83 -0.80
N ILE A 185 41.01 -24.36 -0.15
CA ILE A 185 39.63 -24.55 -0.56
C ILE A 185 39.18 -23.35 -1.39
N LYS A 186 38.95 -23.54 -2.70
CA LYS A 186 38.33 -22.51 -3.56
C LYS A 186 36.87 -22.35 -3.20
N SER A 187 36.49 -21.20 -2.65
CA SER A 187 35.10 -20.87 -2.33
C SER A 187 34.71 -19.49 -2.89
N GLN A 188 33.46 -19.34 -3.29
CA GLN A 188 32.80 -18.02 -3.44
C GLN A 188 32.01 -17.76 -2.14
N VAL A 189 32.45 -16.78 -1.38
CA VAL A 189 31.75 -16.28 -0.19
C VAL A 189 31.17 -14.91 -0.49
#